data_815b1850b970c91c7dd296c46cdc5ac1
#
_entry.id   815b1850b970c91c7dd296c46cdc5ac1
#
_cell.length_a   1.000
_cell.length_b   1.000
_cell.length_c   1.000
_cell.angle_alpha   90.00
_cell.angle_beta   90.00
_cell.angle_gamma   90.00
#
_symmetry.space_group_name_H-M   'P 1'
#
loop_
_entity.id
_entity.type
_entity.pdbx_description
1 polymer ?
#
loop_
_entity_poly.entity_id
_entity_poly.type
_entity_poly.pdbx_seq_one_letter_code
_entity_poly.pdbx_strand_id
1 'polypeptide(L)'
;MEQIEFCKGGGCTAKLGPDILDRVLSRLPAQKRDPDLLVGFDTNDDAAVYRVSEDRAIVQTLDFFPPMVDDPYLFGQIAAANAMSDIWAMGGRPVTALNIVCFPQSWDLNILGRIMQGGAEKVAEAGASLCGGHSINDNDVKYGLSVNGLIDPARVLTNVGARAGDRLILTKPLGTGIVCTAGRVKAADPASMDEAIRSMTTLNKYAAKVLSRYEVHACTDVTGFSLLGHLSEMLGMKRRASGSPDAEDGGGQVAGGRQAGQTDQTSDMTLPDSTGQTAGAGLAGNSNQTDHAVQAGSRNQSGSSPLGAVLHTSTVPHFKWVREFVEEDFFITANGQRNRNHLGDLVEFHNTAFWQQELLFDPQTSGGLLAAVPNEIADEVLTEIKKLGLPCSLIGEVTDQLDHILVTA
;
A
#
# COMPACT_ATOMS: atom_id res chain seq x y z
N MET A 1 29.25 15.95 -20.81
CA MET A 1 28.19 16.02 -19.80
C MET A 1 27.82 14.58 -19.51
N GLU A 2 28.05 14.11 -18.30
CA GLU A 2 27.57 12.82 -17.86
C GLU A 2 26.04 12.80 -18.00
N GLN A 3 25.51 11.78 -18.66
CA GLN A 3 24.08 11.62 -18.83
C GLN A 3 23.48 11.30 -17.48
N ILE A 4 22.63 12.18 -16.94
CA ILE A 4 21.97 11.98 -15.67
C ILE A 4 21.01 10.80 -15.79
N GLU A 5 21.28 9.72 -15.05
CA GLU A 5 20.38 8.59 -14.96
C GLU A 5 19.27 8.91 -13.96
N PHE A 6 18.12 9.36 -14.47
CA PHE A 6 16.96 9.76 -13.64
C PHE A 6 16.24 8.55 -13.05
N CYS A 7 15.90 7.55 -13.87
CA CYS A 7 15.21 6.35 -13.43
C CYS A 7 16.22 5.24 -13.10
N LYS A 8 16.44 4.98 -11.82
CA LYS A 8 17.27 3.86 -11.33
C LYS A 8 16.44 2.62 -10.97
N GLY A 9 15.13 2.67 -11.20
CA GLY A 9 14.15 1.69 -10.77
C GLY A 9 13.60 2.01 -9.39
N GLY A 10 12.30 1.86 -9.23
CA GLY A 10 11.63 2.32 -8.01
C GLY A 10 10.15 2.03 -8.00
N GLY A 11 9.36 3.06 -7.72
CA GLY A 11 7.94 2.89 -7.45
C GLY A 11 7.71 2.04 -6.21
N CYS A 12 6.58 1.36 -6.15
CA CYS A 12 6.24 0.49 -5.01
C CYS A 12 7.16 -0.74 -4.86
N THR A 13 7.98 -1.07 -5.88
CA THR A 13 9.01 -2.12 -5.76
C THR A 13 10.14 -1.75 -4.79
N ALA A 14 10.29 -0.47 -4.45
CA ALA A 14 11.28 0.03 -3.51
C ALA A 14 10.83 -0.03 -2.04
N LYS A 15 9.57 -0.38 -1.77
CA LYS A 15 9.05 -0.53 -0.39
C LYS A 15 9.80 -1.63 0.36
N LEU A 16 9.96 -1.45 1.67
CA LEU A 16 10.48 -2.51 2.56
C LEU A 16 9.52 -3.71 2.52
N GLY A 17 10.09 -4.91 2.62
CA GLY A 17 9.25 -6.11 2.72
C GLY A 17 8.44 -6.12 4.03
N PRO A 18 7.23 -6.73 4.02
CA PRO A 18 6.33 -6.75 5.18
C PRO A 18 7.01 -7.32 6.43
N ASP A 19 7.77 -8.41 6.33
CA ASP A 19 8.49 -9.01 7.47
C ASP A 19 9.46 -8.05 8.17
N ILE A 20 10.12 -7.16 7.40
CA ILE A 20 11.05 -6.17 7.95
C ILE A 20 10.26 -5.09 8.69
N LEU A 21 9.17 -4.64 8.10
CA LEU A 21 8.33 -3.59 8.68
C LEU A 21 7.68 -4.07 9.98
N ASP A 22 7.12 -5.27 10.00
CA ASP A 22 6.51 -5.88 11.18
C ASP A 22 7.51 -6.01 12.34
N ARG A 23 8.73 -6.45 12.05
CA ARG A 23 9.80 -6.54 13.06
C ARG A 23 10.21 -5.19 13.64
N VAL A 24 10.10 -4.12 12.89
CA VAL A 24 10.39 -2.76 13.38
C VAL A 24 9.21 -2.23 14.19
N LEU A 25 7.99 -2.33 13.64
CA LEU A 25 6.76 -1.84 14.28
C LEU A 25 6.47 -2.56 15.61
N SER A 26 6.73 -3.86 15.70
CA SER A 26 6.54 -4.64 16.95
C SER A 26 7.44 -4.19 18.11
N ARG A 27 8.49 -3.39 17.83
CA ARG A 27 9.38 -2.83 18.86
C ARG A 27 8.94 -1.46 19.36
N LEU A 28 7.92 -0.87 18.74
CA LEU A 28 7.39 0.41 19.19
C LEU A 28 6.72 0.24 20.55
N PRO A 29 6.89 1.21 21.47
CA PRO A 29 6.21 1.17 22.74
C PRO A 29 4.70 1.19 22.54
N ALA A 30 3.99 0.37 23.33
CA ALA A 30 2.53 0.38 23.32
C ALA A 30 2.02 1.78 23.66
N GLN A 31 1.23 2.36 22.76
CA GLN A 31 0.62 3.67 22.97
C GLN A 31 -0.80 3.49 23.54
N LYS A 32 -1.20 4.43 24.39
CA LYS A 32 -2.60 4.51 24.81
C LYS A 32 -3.42 4.88 23.57
N ARG A 33 -4.33 4.00 23.17
CA ARG A 33 -5.20 4.24 22.02
C ARG A 33 -6.15 5.41 22.34
N ASP A 34 -6.12 6.44 21.48
CA ASP A 34 -7.11 7.51 21.49
C ASP A 34 -8.45 6.94 20.99
N PRO A 35 -9.58 7.15 21.68
CA PRO A 35 -10.89 6.65 21.26
C PRO A 35 -11.36 7.25 19.92
N ASP A 36 -10.83 8.41 19.53
CA ASP A 36 -11.13 9.05 18.26
C ASP A 36 -10.23 8.57 17.10
N LEU A 37 -9.17 7.79 17.39
CA LEU A 37 -8.41 7.07 16.37
C LEU A 37 -9.20 5.82 15.96
N LEU A 38 -9.98 5.94 14.88
CA LEU A 38 -10.84 4.86 14.36
C LEU A 38 -10.02 3.76 13.70
N VAL A 39 -9.05 4.16 12.87
CA VAL A 39 -8.12 3.26 12.15
C VAL A 39 -6.70 3.77 12.37
N GLY A 40 -5.81 2.87 12.80
CA GLY A 40 -4.38 3.12 12.99
C GLY A 40 -3.54 2.06 12.27
N PHE A 41 -2.28 1.92 12.65
CA PHE A 41 -1.39 0.93 12.03
C PHE A 41 -1.60 -0.52 12.53
N ASP A 42 -2.51 -0.73 13.50
CA ASP A 42 -2.73 -2.04 14.14
C ASP A 42 -3.35 -3.07 13.18
N THR A 43 -4.03 -2.60 12.14
CA THR A 43 -4.82 -3.41 11.20
C THR A 43 -4.25 -3.40 9.78
N ASN A 44 -3.09 -2.76 9.56
CA ASN A 44 -2.43 -2.62 8.25
C ASN A 44 -3.35 -2.03 7.17
N ASP A 45 -4.26 -1.13 7.57
CA ASP A 45 -5.12 -0.41 6.65
C ASP A 45 -4.32 0.63 5.84
N ASP A 46 -4.85 1.03 4.68
CA ASP A 46 -4.17 1.92 3.73
C ASP A 46 -3.89 3.31 4.30
N ALA A 47 -4.74 3.81 5.21
CA ALA A 47 -4.58 5.12 5.83
C ALA A 47 -5.07 5.15 7.28
N ALA A 48 -4.54 6.09 8.06
CA ALA A 48 -5.06 6.39 9.39
C ALA A 48 -6.38 7.18 9.29
N VAL A 49 -7.33 6.89 10.19
CA VAL A 49 -8.62 7.60 10.28
C VAL A 49 -8.83 8.13 11.68
N TYR A 50 -8.94 9.45 11.81
CA TYR A 50 -9.16 10.13 13.10
C TYR A 50 -10.47 10.91 13.08
N ARG A 51 -11.38 10.61 14.00
CA ARG A 51 -12.67 11.28 14.14
C ARG A 51 -12.49 12.68 14.71
N VAL A 52 -13.06 13.69 14.05
CA VAL A 52 -13.02 15.08 14.51
C VAL A 52 -14.40 15.59 14.99
N SER A 53 -15.48 14.94 14.55
CA SER A 53 -16.86 15.17 14.99
C SER A 53 -17.70 13.91 14.78
N GLU A 54 -18.98 13.93 15.17
CA GLU A 54 -19.89 12.79 14.98
C GLU A 54 -20.04 12.40 13.49
N ASP A 55 -20.00 13.38 12.58
CA ASP A 55 -20.24 13.23 11.15
C ASP A 55 -18.97 13.37 10.27
N ARG A 56 -17.79 13.58 10.89
CA ARG A 56 -16.53 13.81 10.14
C ARG A 56 -15.32 13.16 10.79
N ALA A 57 -14.53 12.54 9.93
CA ALA A 57 -13.19 12.07 10.24
C ALA A 57 -12.18 12.55 9.19
N ILE A 58 -10.94 12.69 9.61
CA ILE A 58 -9.78 12.90 8.74
C ILE A 58 -9.23 11.53 8.35
N VAL A 59 -8.96 11.33 7.07
CA VAL A 59 -8.18 10.21 6.55
C VAL A 59 -6.82 10.76 6.18
N GLN A 60 -5.75 10.16 6.68
CA GLN A 60 -4.38 10.65 6.47
C GLN A 60 -3.45 9.54 6.01
N THR A 61 -2.75 9.80 4.90
CA THR A 61 -1.74 8.90 4.36
C THR A 61 -0.49 9.65 3.91
N LEU A 62 0.57 8.89 3.62
CA LEU A 62 1.84 9.39 3.10
C LEU A 62 2.50 8.30 2.25
N ASP A 63 2.73 8.60 0.96
CA ASP A 63 3.47 7.72 0.06
C ASP A 63 4.48 8.52 -0.77
N PHE A 64 5.71 8.00 -0.88
CA PHE A 64 6.75 8.54 -1.74
C PHE A 64 7.73 7.44 -2.13
N PHE A 65 8.33 7.55 -3.30
CA PHE A 65 9.24 6.54 -3.83
C PHE A 65 10.18 7.11 -4.90
N PRO A 66 11.25 6.38 -5.28
CA PRO A 66 12.12 6.76 -6.39
C PRO A 66 11.45 6.54 -7.75
N PRO A 67 11.93 7.21 -8.82
CA PRO A 67 11.37 7.12 -10.17
C PRO A 67 11.37 5.70 -10.73
N MET A 68 10.28 5.32 -11.44
CA MET A 68 10.16 4.07 -12.18
C MET A 68 9.99 4.29 -13.69
N VAL A 69 9.85 5.54 -14.13
CA VAL A 69 9.77 5.97 -15.53
C VAL A 69 10.77 7.09 -15.79
N ASP A 70 11.18 7.27 -17.05
CA ASP A 70 12.21 8.24 -17.42
C ASP A 70 11.71 9.68 -17.56
N ASP A 71 10.41 9.90 -17.78
CA ASP A 71 9.83 11.24 -17.85
C ASP A 71 9.50 11.78 -16.46
N PRO A 72 10.14 12.90 -16.03
CA PRO A 72 9.92 13.49 -14.72
C PRO A 72 8.47 13.94 -14.47
N TYR A 73 7.80 14.43 -15.49
CA TYR A 73 6.41 14.86 -15.37
C TYR A 73 5.47 13.67 -15.14
N LEU A 74 5.64 12.59 -15.91
CA LEU A 74 4.86 11.36 -15.73
C LEU A 74 5.17 10.70 -14.38
N PHE A 75 6.43 10.72 -13.93
CA PHE A 75 6.76 10.27 -12.58
C PHE A 75 6.01 11.06 -11.51
N GLY A 76 5.95 12.39 -11.63
CA GLY A 76 5.19 13.24 -10.71
C GLY A 76 3.69 12.89 -10.69
N GLN A 77 3.10 12.62 -11.87
CA GLN A 77 1.69 12.19 -11.97
C GLN A 77 1.45 10.84 -11.29
N ILE A 78 2.32 9.86 -11.53
CA ILE A 78 2.21 8.51 -10.95
C ILE A 78 2.33 8.58 -9.42
N ALA A 79 3.31 9.31 -8.90
CA ALA A 79 3.54 9.44 -7.47
C ALA A 79 2.34 10.09 -6.76
N ALA A 80 1.76 11.12 -7.36
CA ALA A 80 0.57 11.77 -6.81
C ALA A 80 -0.68 10.89 -6.90
N ALA A 81 -0.87 10.16 -8.02
CA ALA A 81 -1.98 9.23 -8.18
C ALA A 81 -1.92 8.11 -7.13
N ASN A 82 -0.73 7.56 -6.88
CA ASN A 82 -0.50 6.54 -5.87
C ASN A 82 -0.78 7.06 -4.45
N ALA A 83 -0.19 8.20 -4.07
CA ALA A 83 -0.34 8.73 -2.71
C ALA A 83 -1.79 9.13 -2.35
N MET A 84 -2.61 9.49 -3.34
CA MET A 84 -4.03 9.78 -3.11
C MET A 84 -4.92 8.54 -3.10
N SER A 85 -4.41 7.41 -3.54
CA SER A 85 -5.19 6.18 -3.72
C SER A 85 -5.72 5.63 -2.40
N ASP A 86 -4.91 5.63 -1.36
CA ASP A 86 -5.27 5.18 -0.02
C ASP A 86 -6.53 5.88 0.53
N ILE A 87 -6.66 7.19 0.25
CA ILE A 87 -7.83 7.95 0.67
C ILE A 87 -9.10 7.40 0.03
N TRP A 88 -9.04 7.03 -1.27
CA TRP A 88 -10.19 6.47 -1.98
C TRP A 88 -10.46 5.01 -1.59
N ALA A 89 -9.42 4.23 -1.31
CA ALA A 89 -9.57 2.86 -0.81
C ALA A 89 -10.33 2.83 0.52
N MET A 90 -10.03 3.79 1.41
CA MET A 90 -10.74 3.96 2.68
C MET A 90 -12.15 4.55 2.54
N GLY A 91 -12.63 4.85 1.30
CA GLY A 91 -13.93 5.47 1.04
C GLY A 91 -13.96 6.99 1.22
N GLY A 92 -12.81 7.62 1.46
CA GLY A 92 -12.67 9.05 1.67
C GLY A 92 -12.54 9.88 0.39
N ARG A 93 -12.42 11.19 0.56
CA ARG A 93 -12.19 12.16 -0.50
C ARG A 93 -10.96 13.02 -0.17
N PRO A 94 -9.89 13.03 -0.99
CA PRO A 94 -8.74 13.90 -0.80
C PRO A 94 -9.16 15.38 -0.76
N VAL A 95 -8.57 16.17 0.14
CA VAL A 95 -8.84 17.61 0.29
C VAL A 95 -7.60 18.47 0.24
N THR A 96 -6.49 18.02 0.85
CA THR A 96 -5.20 18.71 0.81
C THR A 96 -4.07 17.73 0.60
N ALA A 97 -3.01 18.21 -0.06
CA ALA A 97 -1.78 17.46 -0.26
C ALA A 97 -0.55 18.36 0.01
N LEU A 98 0.50 17.75 0.56
CA LEU A 98 1.81 18.35 0.77
C LEU A 98 2.85 17.55 0.00
N ASN A 99 3.72 18.22 -0.75
CA ASN A 99 4.84 17.59 -1.44
C ASN A 99 5.88 17.04 -0.46
N ILE A 100 6.41 15.86 -0.76
CA ILE A 100 7.60 15.29 -0.15
C ILE A 100 8.63 15.16 -1.25
N VAL A 101 9.77 15.86 -1.12
CA VAL A 101 10.79 15.98 -2.15
C VAL A 101 12.16 15.62 -1.59
N CYS A 102 12.82 14.62 -2.17
CA CYS A 102 14.25 14.38 -2.04
C CYS A 102 14.85 14.59 -3.43
N PHE A 103 15.80 15.53 -3.57
CA PHE A 103 16.34 15.88 -4.88
C PHE A 103 17.79 16.37 -4.78
N PRO A 104 18.71 15.93 -5.68
CA PRO A 104 20.08 16.39 -5.69
C PRO A 104 20.14 17.86 -6.12
N GLN A 105 20.58 18.74 -5.21
CA GLN A 105 20.64 20.20 -5.47
C GLN A 105 21.53 20.57 -6.66
N SER A 106 22.48 19.71 -7.03
CA SER A 106 23.40 19.91 -8.17
C SER A 106 22.78 19.57 -9.53
N TRP A 107 21.59 18.96 -9.57
CA TRP A 107 20.92 18.59 -10.82
C TRP A 107 20.14 19.76 -11.40
N ASP A 108 19.73 19.61 -12.68
CA ASP A 108 18.87 20.60 -13.35
C ASP A 108 17.51 20.71 -12.62
N LEU A 109 17.24 21.89 -12.05
CA LEU A 109 16.01 22.17 -11.34
C LEU A 109 14.75 22.13 -12.23
N ASN A 110 14.89 22.17 -13.56
CA ASN A 110 13.78 21.95 -14.49
C ASN A 110 13.21 20.51 -14.34
N ILE A 111 14.05 19.52 -14.01
CA ILE A 111 13.61 18.16 -13.72
C ILE A 111 12.66 18.17 -12.51
N LEU A 112 13.07 18.80 -11.41
CA LEU A 112 12.21 18.95 -10.23
C LEU A 112 10.93 19.71 -10.54
N GLY A 113 11.03 20.81 -11.31
CA GLY A 113 9.86 21.58 -11.75
C GLY A 113 8.83 20.73 -12.49
N ARG A 114 9.28 19.85 -13.39
CA ARG A 114 8.42 18.94 -14.13
C ARG A 114 7.78 17.87 -13.24
N ILE A 115 8.52 17.30 -12.29
CA ILE A 115 7.98 16.35 -11.30
C ILE A 115 6.84 17.01 -10.53
N MET A 116 7.08 18.18 -9.95
CA MET A 116 6.10 18.91 -9.15
C MET A 116 4.89 19.36 -9.98
N GLN A 117 5.08 19.73 -11.24
CA GLN A 117 3.99 20.07 -12.17
C GLN A 117 3.08 18.85 -12.37
N GLY A 118 3.62 17.67 -12.69
CA GLY A 118 2.85 16.44 -12.85
C GLY A 118 2.04 16.10 -11.60
N GLY A 119 2.66 16.21 -10.42
CA GLY A 119 1.99 16.01 -9.14
C GLY A 119 0.84 17.00 -8.90
N ALA A 120 1.09 18.28 -9.11
CA ALA A 120 0.10 19.34 -8.91
C ALA A 120 -1.14 19.17 -9.81
N GLU A 121 -0.94 18.78 -11.07
CA GLU A 121 -2.06 18.53 -12.00
C GLU A 121 -2.92 17.35 -11.55
N LYS A 122 -2.32 16.28 -11.01
CA LYS A 122 -3.10 15.14 -10.47
C LYS A 122 -3.85 15.50 -9.20
N VAL A 123 -3.25 16.31 -8.32
CA VAL A 123 -3.95 16.84 -7.14
C VAL A 123 -5.16 17.70 -7.57
N ALA A 124 -5.00 18.53 -8.59
CA ALA A 124 -6.11 19.33 -9.14
C ALA A 124 -7.20 18.44 -9.79
N GLU A 125 -6.82 17.40 -10.55
CA GLU A 125 -7.74 16.41 -11.11
C GLU A 125 -8.53 15.68 -10.02
N ALA A 126 -7.88 15.36 -8.88
CA ALA A 126 -8.55 14.80 -7.72
C ALA A 126 -9.59 15.72 -7.10
N GLY A 127 -9.50 17.03 -7.36
CA GLY A 127 -10.29 18.07 -6.73
C GLY A 127 -9.78 18.47 -5.34
N ALA A 128 -8.50 18.21 -5.08
CA ALA A 128 -7.80 18.58 -3.85
C ALA A 128 -6.92 19.81 -4.07
N SER A 129 -6.40 20.38 -2.99
CA SER A 129 -5.50 21.54 -3.00
C SER A 129 -4.08 21.13 -2.63
N LEU A 130 -3.12 21.49 -3.47
CA LEU A 130 -1.69 21.37 -3.10
C LEU A 130 -1.32 22.58 -2.23
N CYS A 131 -0.93 22.31 -0.96
CA CYS A 131 -0.79 23.34 0.08
C CYS A 131 0.67 23.67 0.44
N GLY A 132 1.65 23.09 -0.26
CA GLY A 132 3.06 23.25 0.06
C GLY A 132 3.80 21.93 0.15
N GLY A 133 4.71 21.79 1.11
CA GLY A 133 5.45 20.56 1.33
C GLY A 133 6.80 20.79 1.96
N HIS A 134 7.66 19.76 1.91
CA HIS A 134 9.03 19.81 2.40
C HIS A 134 10.01 19.23 1.38
N SER A 135 11.19 19.82 1.27
CA SER A 135 12.25 19.35 0.37
C SER A 135 13.57 19.21 1.11
N ILE A 136 14.32 18.18 0.78
CA ILE A 136 15.68 17.96 1.27
C ILE A 136 16.63 17.72 0.10
N ASN A 137 17.90 18.13 0.27
CA ASN A 137 18.96 17.74 -0.63
C ASN A 137 19.33 16.27 -0.35
N ASP A 138 19.23 15.41 -1.36
CA ASP A 138 19.54 13.98 -1.27
C ASP A 138 20.29 13.56 -2.54
N ASN A 139 21.05 12.49 -2.48
CA ASN A 139 21.74 11.93 -3.65
C ASN A 139 20.79 11.26 -4.65
N ASP A 140 19.63 10.80 -4.18
CA ASP A 140 18.62 10.11 -4.98
C ASP A 140 17.31 10.90 -5.03
N VAL A 141 16.68 10.91 -6.20
CA VAL A 141 15.35 11.50 -6.36
C VAL A 141 14.30 10.61 -5.70
N LYS A 142 13.50 11.21 -4.84
CA LYS A 142 12.26 10.62 -4.32
C LYS A 142 11.17 11.69 -4.31
N TYR A 143 9.98 11.33 -4.69
CA TYR A 143 8.85 12.22 -4.71
C TYR A 143 7.57 11.50 -4.31
N GLY A 144 6.69 12.22 -3.66
CA GLY A 144 5.36 11.78 -3.29
C GLY A 144 4.62 12.84 -2.52
N LEU A 145 3.55 12.44 -1.87
CA LEU A 145 2.68 13.36 -1.15
C LEU A 145 2.35 12.82 0.25
N SER A 146 2.15 13.74 1.19
CA SER A 146 1.30 13.51 2.36
C SER A 146 -0.09 14.06 2.05
N VAL A 147 -1.11 13.23 2.17
CA VAL A 147 -2.49 13.56 1.75
C VAL A 147 -3.43 13.48 2.94
N ASN A 148 -4.27 14.51 3.07
CA ASN A 148 -5.42 14.47 3.98
C ASN A 148 -6.71 14.41 3.17
N GLY A 149 -7.60 13.53 3.62
CA GLY A 149 -8.96 13.38 3.11
C GLY A 149 -10.00 13.59 4.21
N LEU A 150 -11.23 13.67 3.79
CA LEU A 150 -12.41 13.71 4.67
C LEU A 150 -13.33 12.54 4.35
N ILE A 151 -13.92 11.98 5.42
CA ILE A 151 -14.90 10.91 5.34
C ILE A 151 -15.94 11.05 6.46
N ASP A 152 -17.12 10.50 6.24
CA ASP A 152 -18.09 10.19 7.30
C ASP A 152 -17.59 8.98 8.09
N PRO A 153 -17.41 9.05 9.43
CA PRO A 153 -16.94 7.93 10.23
C PRO A 153 -17.75 6.63 10.05
N ALA A 154 -19.05 6.75 9.75
CA ALA A 154 -19.93 5.61 9.53
C ALA A 154 -19.71 4.92 8.15
N ARG A 155 -18.92 5.53 7.26
CA ARG A 155 -18.66 5.07 5.89
C ARG A 155 -17.22 4.68 5.63
N VAL A 156 -16.42 4.56 6.67
CA VAL A 156 -15.02 4.12 6.57
C VAL A 156 -14.98 2.69 6.05
N LEU A 157 -14.29 2.49 4.95
CA LEU A 157 -13.91 1.17 4.45
C LEU A 157 -12.56 0.79 5.06
N THR A 158 -12.41 -0.48 5.39
CA THR A 158 -11.17 -1.06 5.90
C THR A 158 -10.68 -2.15 4.97
N ASN A 159 -9.40 -2.47 5.07
CA ASN A 159 -8.82 -3.59 4.32
C ASN A 159 -9.47 -4.91 4.76
N VAL A 160 -9.73 -5.07 6.05
CA VAL A 160 -10.36 -6.25 6.63
C VAL A 160 -11.88 -6.04 6.70
N GLY A 161 -12.66 -7.08 6.36
CA GLY A 161 -14.12 -7.01 6.47
C GLY A 161 -14.87 -7.80 5.41
N ALA A 162 -14.17 -8.44 4.48
CA ALA A 162 -14.75 -9.34 3.50
C ALA A 162 -15.56 -10.47 4.19
N ARG A 163 -16.60 -10.93 3.53
CA ARG A 163 -17.53 -11.95 4.04
C ARG A 163 -17.59 -13.13 3.06
N ALA A 164 -17.86 -14.31 3.58
CA ALA A 164 -18.09 -15.48 2.73
C ALA A 164 -19.23 -15.20 1.74
N GLY A 165 -19.02 -15.52 0.47
CA GLY A 165 -19.93 -15.23 -0.63
C GLY A 165 -19.69 -13.89 -1.33
N ASP A 166 -18.82 -13.02 -0.82
CA ASP A 166 -18.45 -11.79 -1.51
C ASP A 166 -17.74 -12.09 -2.82
N ARG A 167 -17.99 -11.24 -3.81
CA ARG A 167 -17.28 -11.22 -5.09
C ARG A 167 -16.16 -10.19 -5.05
N LEU A 168 -15.03 -10.56 -5.64
CA LEU A 168 -13.83 -9.72 -5.67
C LEU A 168 -13.75 -8.98 -7.01
N ILE A 169 -13.77 -7.64 -6.96
CA ILE A 169 -13.62 -6.76 -8.13
C ILE A 169 -12.24 -6.12 -8.09
N LEU A 170 -11.48 -6.25 -9.19
CA LEU A 170 -10.23 -5.54 -9.41
C LEU A 170 -10.42 -4.47 -10.49
N THR A 171 -10.01 -3.21 -10.24
CA THR A 171 -10.37 -2.06 -11.08
C THR A 171 -9.29 -1.58 -12.05
N LYS A 172 -8.08 -2.15 -12.02
CA LYS A 172 -6.99 -1.89 -12.99
C LYS A 172 -6.25 -3.19 -13.33
N PRO A 173 -5.57 -3.26 -14.48
CA PRO A 173 -4.76 -4.42 -14.84
C PRO A 173 -3.51 -4.53 -13.96
N LEU A 174 -3.04 -5.76 -13.77
CA LEU A 174 -1.78 -6.09 -13.11
C LEU A 174 -0.60 -6.12 -14.08
N GLY A 175 0.62 -6.04 -13.53
CA GLY A 175 1.87 -6.21 -14.25
C GLY A 175 2.71 -4.94 -14.35
N THR A 176 2.40 -3.87 -13.59
CA THR A 176 3.17 -2.61 -13.63
C THR A 176 4.62 -2.81 -13.21
N GLY A 177 4.90 -3.65 -12.22
CA GLY A 177 6.26 -3.96 -11.77
C GLY A 177 7.07 -4.68 -12.84
N ILE A 178 6.48 -5.69 -13.50
CA ILE A 178 7.10 -6.45 -14.59
C ILE A 178 7.41 -5.52 -15.77
N VAL A 179 6.40 -4.74 -16.24
CA VAL A 179 6.57 -3.82 -17.38
C VAL A 179 7.62 -2.74 -17.08
N CYS A 180 7.59 -2.12 -15.91
CA CYS A 180 8.60 -1.12 -15.52
C CYS A 180 10.01 -1.74 -15.37
N THR A 181 10.10 -3.01 -14.96
CA THR A 181 11.38 -3.72 -14.91
C THR A 181 11.95 -3.94 -16.32
N ALA A 182 11.13 -4.37 -17.28
CA ALA A 182 11.51 -4.48 -18.68
C ALA A 182 11.88 -3.10 -19.28
N GLY A 183 11.11 -2.06 -18.96
CA GLY A 183 11.37 -0.67 -19.38
C GLY A 183 12.73 -0.15 -18.91
N ARG A 184 13.10 -0.40 -17.66
CA ARG A 184 14.38 0.01 -17.08
C ARG A 184 15.59 -0.54 -17.84
N VAL A 185 15.51 -1.76 -18.31
CA VAL A 185 16.57 -2.39 -19.12
C VAL A 185 16.37 -2.20 -20.61
N LYS A 186 15.42 -1.34 -21.02
CA LYS A 186 15.07 -0.99 -22.41
C LYS A 186 14.62 -2.21 -23.26
N ALA A 187 14.05 -3.23 -22.61
CA ALA A 187 13.47 -4.39 -23.26
C ALA A 187 11.98 -4.20 -23.57
N ALA A 188 11.27 -3.34 -22.82
CA ALA A 188 9.87 -3.03 -23.08
C ALA A 188 9.74 -2.16 -24.36
N ASP A 189 8.78 -2.54 -25.22
CA ASP A 189 8.42 -1.66 -26.33
C ASP A 189 7.64 -0.41 -25.84
N PRO A 190 7.64 0.69 -26.62
CA PRO A 190 6.96 1.92 -26.21
C PRO A 190 5.48 1.74 -25.88
N ALA A 191 4.76 0.85 -26.58
CA ALA A 191 3.32 0.67 -26.36
C ALA A 191 3.03 -0.01 -25.01
N SER A 192 3.91 -0.92 -24.55
CA SER A 192 3.77 -1.55 -23.22
C SER A 192 3.97 -0.54 -22.09
N MET A 193 4.99 0.32 -22.22
CA MET A 193 5.24 1.40 -21.26
C MET A 193 4.11 2.42 -21.26
N ASP A 194 3.62 2.84 -22.43
CA ASP A 194 2.51 3.80 -22.55
C ASP A 194 1.22 3.28 -21.89
N GLU A 195 0.92 1.98 -22.01
CA GLU A 195 -0.26 1.39 -21.37
C GLU A 195 -0.09 1.31 -19.86
N ALA A 196 1.07 0.90 -19.37
CA ALA A 196 1.38 0.87 -17.94
C ALA A 196 1.33 2.29 -17.33
N ILE A 197 1.91 3.29 -18.00
CA ILE A 197 1.89 4.69 -17.56
C ILE A 197 0.45 5.23 -17.51
N ARG A 198 -0.36 4.96 -18.54
CA ARG A 198 -1.79 5.35 -18.51
C ARG A 198 -2.53 4.74 -17.33
N SER A 199 -2.28 3.46 -17.03
CA SER A 199 -2.88 2.81 -15.87
C SER A 199 -2.42 3.47 -14.57
N MET A 200 -1.10 3.67 -14.39
CA MET A 200 -0.53 4.26 -13.19
C MET A 200 -0.95 5.71 -12.95
N THR A 201 -1.15 6.50 -14.03
CA THR A 201 -1.60 7.89 -13.92
C THR A 201 -3.12 8.04 -13.79
N THR A 202 -3.90 6.98 -14.00
CA THR A 202 -5.36 6.98 -13.81
C THR A 202 -5.70 6.97 -12.32
N LEU A 203 -6.48 7.95 -11.87
CA LEU A 203 -6.89 8.06 -10.47
C LEU A 203 -7.94 6.99 -10.10
N ASN A 204 -7.76 6.36 -8.94
CA ASN A 204 -8.77 5.46 -8.36
C ASN A 204 -10.07 6.18 -7.94
N LYS A 205 -10.07 7.53 -7.95
CA LYS A 205 -11.24 8.39 -7.77
C LYS A 205 -12.48 7.93 -8.52
N TYR A 206 -12.30 7.51 -9.77
CA TYR A 206 -13.42 7.18 -10.66
C TYR A 206 -14.10 5.88 -10.23
N ALA A 207 -13.33 4.82 -9.95
CA ALA A 207 -13.86 3.56 -9.42
C ALA A 207 -14.46 3.76 -8.02
N ALA A 208 -13.77 4.46 -7.13
CA ALA A 208 -14.24 4.76 -5.78
C ALA A 208 -15.57 5.51 -5.77
N LYS A 209 -15.78 6.45 -6.72
CA LYS A 209 -17.06 7.14 -6.89
C LYS A 209 -18.21 6.20 -7.27
N VAL A 210 -17.95 5.13 -7.99
CA VAL A 210 -18.96 4.09 -8.24
C VAL A 210 -19.19 3.30 -6.97
N LEU A 211 -18.12 2.73 -6.38
CA LEU A 211 -18.18 1.91 -5.17
C LEU A 211 -18.92 2.62 -4.02
N SER A 212 -18.74 3.94 -3.86
CA SER A 212 -19.40 4.72 -2.80
C SER A 212 -20.94 4.74 -2.85
N ARG A 213 -21.54 4.24 -3.93
CA ARG A 213 -23.01 4.13 -4.09
C ARG A 213 -23.58 2.76 -3.72
N TYR A 214 -22.70 1.81 -3.43
CA TYR A 214 -23.06 0.43 -3.16
C TYR A 214 -22.56 -0.03 -1.79
N GLU A 215 -23.06 -1.15 -1.32
CA GLU A 215 -22.50 -1.84 -0.17
C GLU A 215 -21.16 -2.47 -0.55
N VAL A 216 -20.10 -2.12 0.19
CA VAL A 216 -18.73 -2.65 0.04
C VAL A 216 -18.31 -3.12 1.41
N HIS A 217 -17.94 -4.39 1.53
CA HIS A 217 -17.57 -4.98 2.81
C HIS A 217 -16.10 -4.73 3.17
N ALA A 218 -15.22 -4.73 2.17
CA ALA A 218 -13.80 -4.43 2.32
C ALA A 218 -13.25 -3.81 1.02
N CYS A 219 -12.28 -2.93 1.16
CA CYS A 219 -11.63 -2.30 0.02
C CYS A 219 -10.20 -1.94 0.39
N THR A 220 -9.27 -2.15 -0.55
CA THR A 220 -7.87 -1.70 -0.50
C THR A 220 -7.40 -1.35 -1.91
N ASP A 221 -6.32 -0.61 -2.05
CA ASP A 221 -5.64 -0.49 -3.34
C ASP A 221 -4.51 -1.53 -3.47
N VAL A 222 -4.33 -2.05 -4.67
CA VAL A 222 -3.33 -3.08 -4.93
C VAL A 222 -2.01 -2.42 -5.27
N THR A 223 -1.05 -2.46 -4.34
CA THR A 223 0.25 -1.80 -4.47
C THR A 223 1.43 -2.75 -4.22
N GLY A 224 2.38 -2.39 -3.37
CA GLY A 224 3.67 -3.05 -3.21
C GLY A 224 3.62 -4.50 -2.71
N PHE A 225 2.56 -4.87 -1.98
CA PHE A 225 2.37 -6.24 -1.48
C PHE A 225 1.67 -7.17 -2.48
N SER A 226 1.41 -6.70 -3.70
CA SER A 226 0.76 -7.44 -4.79
C SER A 226 -0.72 -7.74 -4.55
N LEU A 227 -1.39 -8.31 -5.55
CA LEU A 227 -2.79 -8.72 -5.41
C LEU A 227 -2.97 -9.73 -4.28
N LEU A 228 -2.12 -10.76 -4.22
CA LEU A 228 -2.25 -11.83 -3.23
C LEU A 228 -1.96 -11.36 -1.81
N GLY A 229 -1.00 -10.44 -1.63
CA GLY A 229 -0.72 -9.85 -0.33
C GLY A 229 -1.89 -9.05 0.21
N HIS A 230 -2.40 -8.10 -0.57
CA HIS A 230 -3.55 -7.29 -0.16
C HIS A 230 -4.83 -8.13 0.01
N LEU A 231 -5.04 -9.17 -0.80
CA LEU A 231 -6.15 -10.10 -0.58
C LEU A 231 -5.99 -10.88 0.73
N SER A 232 -4.77 -11.32 1.08
CA SER A 232 -4.54 -12.01 2.36
C SER A 232 -4.84 -11.11 3.56
N GLU A 233 -4.50 -9.82 3.48
CA GLU A 233 -4.88 -8.80 4.48
C GLU A 233 -6.39 -8.62 4.55
N MET A 234 -7.07 -8.53 3.40
CA MET A 234 -8.53 -8.40 3.30
C MET A 234 -9.28 -9.55 3.97
N LEU A 235 -8.74 -10.76 3.89
CA LEU A 235 -9.27 -11.97 4.52
C LEU A 235 -8.87 -12.10 6.00
N GLY A 236 -8.03 -11.18 6.52
CA GLY A 236 -7.51 -11.26 7.89
C GLY A 236 -6.58 -12.45 8.12
N MET A 237 -5.94 -12.97 7.07
CA MET A 237 -5.05 -14.10 7.17
C MET A 237 -3.78 -13.71 7.93
N LYS A 238 -3.37 -14.59 8.84
CA LYS A 238 -2.08 -14.48 9.54
C LYS A 238 -1.26 -15.72 9.24
N ARG A 239 0.00 -15.51 8.89
CA ARG A 239 0.94 -16.64 8.75
C ARG A 239 0.95 -17.45 10.04
N ARG A 240 0.75 -18.75 9.95
CA ARG A 240 0.99 -19.65 11.09
C ARG A 240 2.45 -19.48 11.45
N ALA A 241 2.76 -19.08 12.69
CA ALA A 241 4.13 -19.04 13.17
C ALA A 241 4.72 -20.44 12.97
N SER A 242 5.55 -20.61 11.96
CA SER A 242 6.35 -21.81 11.82
C SER A 242 7.25 -21.84 13.06
N GLY A 243 6.96 -22.76 13.98
CA GLY A 243 7.80 -23.00 15.13
C GLY A 243 9.20 -23.37 14.65
N SER A 244 10.10 -22.41 14.70
CA SER A 244 11.53 -22.65 14.68
C SER A 244 12.09 -22.00 15.91
N PRO A 245 12.58 -22.80 16.87
CA PRO A 245 13.48 -22.29 17.86
C PRO A 245 14.78 -21.92 17.14
N ASP A 246 15.28 -20.74 17.43
CA ASP A 246 16.68 -20.33 17.37
C ASP A 246 17.54 -21.01 16.28
N ALA A 247 17.54 -20.44 15.07
CA ALA A 247 18.69 -20.61 14.19
C ALA A 247 19.81 -19.79 14.82
N GLU A 248 20.63 -20.45 15.63
CA GLU A 248 21.90 -19.97 16.12
C GLU A 248 22.67 -19.36 14.95
N ASP A 249 23.07 -18.12 15.15
CA ASP A 249 23.98 -17.35 14.31
C ASP A 249 25.31 -18.14 14.19
N GLY A 250 25.40 -18.97 13.15
CA GLY A 250 26.60 -19.72 12.82
C GLY A 250 27.70 -18.78 12.34
N GLY A 251 28.30 -18.05 13.25
CA GLY A 251 29.49 -17.26 13.02
C GLY A 251 30.65 -18.12 12.53
N GLY A 252 30.85 -18.14 11.21
CA GLY A 252 32.07 -18.66 10.61
C GLY A 252 33.28 -17.82 11.04
N GLN A 253 34.06 -18.35 11.95
CA GLN A 253 35.38 -17.82 12.30
C GLN A 253 36.31 -17.85 11.08
N VAL A 254 36.71 -16.66 10.62
CA VAL A 254 37.91 -16.50 9.82
C VAL A 254 39.02 -16.01 10.74
N ALA A 255 39.98 -16.88 10.99
CA ALA A 255 41.19 -16.60 11.76
C ALA A 255 42.14 -15.70 10.94
N GLY A 256 42.79 -14.77 11.62
CA GLY A 256 44.08 -14.24 11.14
C GLY A 256 44.32 -12.75 11.29
N GLY A 257 44.81 -12.32 12.46
CA GLY A 257 46.10 -11.68 12.56
C GLY A 257 46.25 -10.16 12.62
N ARG A 258 46.60 -9.72 13.80
CA ARG A 258 47.54 -8.69 14.18
C ARG A 258 47.06 -7.30 14.66
N GLN A 259 47.47 -7.11 15.91
CA GLN A 259 47.50 -5.94 16.80
C GLN A 259 48.00 -4.62 16.19
N ALA A 260 47.43 -3.50 16.63
CA ALA A 260 48.14 -2.47 17.45
C ALA A 260 47.23 -1.22 17.63
N GLY A 261 47.24 -0.72 18.87
CA GLY A 261 47.20 0.69 19.18
C GLY A 261 46.00 1.22 19.99
N GLN A 262 46.18 1.24 21.31
CA GLN A 262 45.37 2.00 22.28
C GLN A 262 45.36 3.50 21.99
N THR A 263 44.24 4.18 22.24
CA THR A 263 44.20 5.35 23.15
C THR A 263 42.77 5.62 23.62
N ASP A 264 42.64 5.64 24.94
CA ASP A 264 41.48 6.11 25.73
C ASP A 264 41.16 7.59 25.45
N GLN A 265 39.89 7.94 25.47
CA GLN A 265 39.38 9.12 26.19
C GLN A 265 37.84 9.03 26.39
N THR A 266 37.48 8.79 27.63
CA THR A 266 36.16 8.97 28.22
C THR A 266 35.87 10.48 28.37
N SER A 267 34.65 10.90 27.98
CA SER A 267 34.05 12.10 28.53
C SER A 267 32.57 11.88 28.82
N ASP A 268 32.31 11.76 30.08
CA ASP A 268 31.06 11.72 30.81
C ASP A 268 30.33 13.08 30.63
N MET A 269 29.06 13.04 30.22
CA MET A 269 28.14 14.19 30.34
C MET A 269 26.80 13.74 30.92
N THR A 270 26.70 13.89 32.22
CA THR A 270 25.46 13.83 33.00
C THR A 270 24.61 15.08 32.76
N LEU A 271 23.32 14.87 32.48
CA LEU A 271 22.28 15.90 32.50
C LEU A 271 21.54 15.87 33.84
N PRO A 272 21.12 17.04 34.38
CA PRO A 272 20.54 17.13 35.69
C PRO A 272 19.03 16.88 35.70
N ASP A 273 18.63 16.23 36.77
CA ASP A 273 17.26 15.98 37.23
C ASP A 273 16.57 17.27 37.65
N SER A 274 15.32 17.51 37.26
CA SER A 274 14.46 18.54 37.82
C SER A 274 13.13 17.95 38.24
N THR A 275 13.05 17.61 39.50
CA THR A 275 11.81 17.36 40.24
C THR A 275 11.06 18.67 40.48
N GLY A 276 9.79 18.70 40.13
CA GLY A 276 8.85 19.77 40.51
C GLY A 276 7.47 19.19 40.73
N GLN A 277 7.15 18.93 42.00
CA GLN A 277 5.82 18.66 42.50
C GLN A 277 4.95 19.92 42.47
N THR A 278 3.70 19.81 42.03
CA THR A 278 2.60 20.65 42.60
C THR A 278 1.32 19.84 42.66
N ALA A 279 0.68 20.00 43.81
CA ALA A 279 -0.49 19.28 44.27
C ALA A 279 -1.83 19.88 43.77
N GLY A 280 -2.79 19.00 43.58
CA GLY A 280 -4.14 18.98 44.11
C GLY A 280 -5.18 19.99 43.65
N ALA A 281 -6.30 19.47 43.16
CA ALA A 281 -7.64 19.71 43.69
C ALA A 281 -8.67 18.89 42.92
N GLY A 282 -9.41 18.04 43.63
CA GLY A 282 -10.50 17.27 43.06
C GLY A 282 -11.76 18.11 42.88
N LEU A 283 -12.58 17.74 41.90
CA LEU A 283 -14.02 18.02 41.91
C LEU A 283 -14.74 16.82 41.30
N ALA A 284 -15.58 16.21 42.13
CA ALA A 284 -16.51 15.17 41.74
C ALA A 284 -17.67 15.80 40.96
N GLY A 285 -18.00 15.23 39.82
CA GLY A 285 -19.19 15.56 39.04
C GLY A 285 -19.77 14.29 38.45
N ASN A 286 -20.86 13.86 39.07
CA ASN A 286 -21.71 12.75 38.67
C ASN A 286 -22.54 13.16 37.43
N SER A 287 -22.47 12.44 36.32
CA SER A 287 -23.53 12.48 35.32
C SER A 287 -23.58 11.15 34.56
N ASN A 288 -24.67 10.44 34.83
CA ASN A 288 -25.16 9.33 34.00
C ASN A 288 -25.36 9.83 32.57
N GLN A 289 -24.62 9.26 31.61
CA GLN A 289 -24.96 9.30 30.20
C GLN A 289 -24.86 7.89 29.61
N THR A 290 -25.96 7.50 29.02
CA THR A 290 -26.22 6.25 28.37
C THR A 290 -25.27 6.06 27.19
N ASP A 291 -24.45 5.00 27.26
CA ASP A 291 -23.57 4.52 26.18
C ASP A 291 -24.40 4.02 25.00
N HIS A 292 -24.48 4.81 23.95
CA HIS A 292 -24.64 4.31 22.60
C HIS A 292 -23.28 4.36 21.89
N ALA A 293 -22.40 3.45 22.25
CA ALA A 293 -21.18 3.20 21.52
C ALA A 293 -21.53 2.47 20.23
N VAL A 294 -21.45 3.18 19.10
CA VAL A 294 -21.31 2.55 17.79
C VAL A 294 -19.94 1.86 17.77
N GLN A 295 -19.95 0.53 17.90
CA GLN A 295 -18.77 -0.32 17.78
C GLN A 295 -18.35 -0.36 16.30
N ALA A 296 -17.48 0.53 15.87
CA ALA A 296 -16.66 0.35 14.69
C ALA A 296 -15.49 -0.58 15.05
N GLY A 297 -15.49 -1.76 14.45
CA GLY A 297 -14.38 -2.64 14.17
C GLY A 297 -13.42 -3.02 15.30
N SER A 298 -13.78 -3.91 16.17
CA SER A 298 -12.91 -4.92 16.78
C SER A 298 -13.79 -6.02 17.35
N ARG A 299 -14.38 -6.81 16.50
CA ARG A 299 -14.88 -8.14 16.88
C ARG A 299 -13.80 -9.15 16.50
N ASN A 300 -12.88 -9.41 17.42
CA ASN A 300 -12.35 -10.76 17.57
C ASN A 300 -13.56 -11.66 17.86
N GLN A 301 -14.20 -12.15 16.81
CA GLN A 301 -15.15 -13.23 16.91
C GLN A 301 -14.34 -14.51 17.13
N SER A 302 -14.12 -14.86 18.39
CA SER A 302 -13.79 -16.22 18.77
C SER A 302 -14.93 -17.11 18.27
N GLY A 303 -14.76 -17.76 17.10
CA GLY A 303 -15.69 -18.73 16.58
C GLY A 303 -16.08 -18.65 15.09
N SER A 304 -15.57 -17.67 14.31
CA SER A 304 -15.75 -17.70 12.85
C SER A 304 -14.71 -18.61 12.22
N SER A 305 -15.13 -19.47 11.27
CA SER A 305 -14.19 -20.20 10.41
C SER A 305 -13.25 -19.22 9.72
N PRO A 306 -11.98 -19.61 9.52
CA PRO A 306 -11.06 -18.78 8.73
C PRO A 306 -11.66 -18.55 7.34
N LEU A 307 -11.48 -17.34 6.79
CA LEU A 307 -11.89 -17.02 5.44
C LEU A 307 -10.74 -17.34 4.47
N GLY A 308 -11.12 -17.91 3.32
CA GLY A 308 -10.26 -18.06 2.16
C GLY A 308 -10.87 -17.37 0.94
N ALA A 309 -10.23 -17.53 -0.20
CA ALA A 309 -10.75 -17.06 -1.48
C ALA A 309 -10.42 -18.03 -2.61
N VAL A 310 -11.24 -18.00 -3.66
CA VAL A 310 -10.94 -18.65 -4.94
C VAL A 310 -10.73 -17.55 -5.97
N LEU A 311 -9.57 -17.54 -6.62
CA LEU A 311 -9.22 -16.65 -7.72
C LEU A 311 -9.13 -17.40 -9.03
N HIS A 312 -9.61 -16.77 -10.11
CA HIS A 312 -9.55 -17.31 -11.47
C HIS A 312 -8.58 -16.49 -12.32
N THR A 313 -7.42 -17.04 -12.66
CA THR A 313 -6.40 -16.31 -13.42
C THR A 313 -6.88 -15.83 -14.78
N SER A 314 -7.80 -16.59 -15.42
CA SER A 314 -8.40 -16.22 -16.71
C SER A 314 -9.24 -14.93 -16.67
N THR A 315 -9.66 -14.49 -15.48
CA THR A 315 -10.46 -13.26 -15.31
C THR A 315 -9.65 -12.09 -14.75
N VAL A 316 -8.42 -12.32 -14.30
CA VAL A 316 -7.55 -11.26 -13.79
C VAL A 316 -7.09 -10.34 -14.92
N PRO A 317 -7.45 -9.05 -14.92
CA PRO A 317 -7.01 -8.13 -15.95
C PRO A 317 -5.50 -7.87 -15.81
N HIS A 318 -4.80 -7.91 -16.93
CA HIS A 318 -3.34 -7.74 -16.98
C HIS A 318 -2.89 -7.12 -18.30
N PHE A 319 -1.70 -6.54 -18.32
CA PHE A 319 -1.09 -6.05 -19.56
C PHE A 319 -0.72 -7.23 -20.46
N LYS A 320 -1.02 -7.12 -21.75
CA LYS A 320 -0.88 -8.23 -22.71
C LYS A 320 0.56 -8.76 -22.87
N TRP A 321 1.57 -7.94 -22.59
CA TRP A 321 3.00 -8.30 -22.73
C TRP A 321 3.57 -9.04 -21.51
N VAL A 322 2.85 -9.09 -20.39
CA VAL A 322 3.36 -9.70 -19.14
C VAL A 322 3.76 -11.15 -19.35
N ARG A 323 2.98 -11.90 -20.13
CA ARG A 323 3.32 -13.31 -20.43
C ARG A 323 4.68 -13.42 -21.11
N GLU A 324 4.90 -12.67 -22.18
CA GLU A 324 6.17 -12.65 -22.94
C GLU A 324 7.33 -12.24 -22.04
N PHE A 325 7.18 -11.13 -21.30
CA PHE A 325 8.22 -10.65 -20.39
C PHE A 325 8.60 -11.65 -19.30
N VAL A 326 7.67 -12.46 -18.80
CA VAL A 326 7.97 -13.45 -17.76
C VAL A 326 8.48 -14.77 -18.36
N GLU A 327 7.85 -15.30 -19.43
CA GLU A 327 8.19 -16.62 -19.97
C GLU A 327 9.43 -16.58 -20.89
N GLU A 328 9.64 -15.51 -21.65
CA GLU A 328 10.73 -15.42 -22.63
C GLU A 328 11.92 -14.63 -22.08
N ASP A 329 11.68 -13.52 -21.39
CA ASP A 329 12.72 -12.60 -20.90
C ASP A 329 13.06 -12.77 -19.42
N PHE A 330 12.30 -13.56 -18.65
CA PHE A 330 12.44 -13.79 -17.21
C PHE A 330 12.41 -12.51 -16.36
N PHE A 331 11.63 -11.50 -16.77
CA PHE A 331 11.42 -10.29 -15.97
C PHE A 331 10.49 -10.58 -14.79
N ILE A 332 11.08 -11.06 -13.71
CA ILE A 332 10.42 -11.20 -12.40
C ILE A 332 10.96 -10.14 -11.45
N THR A 333 10.09 -9.59 -10.61
CA THR A 333 10.48 -8.54 -9.69
C THR A 333 11.03 -9.12 -8.38
N ALA A 334 12.11 -8.54 -7.86
CA ALA A 334 12.67 -8.98 -6.58
C ALA A 334 11.65 -8.82 -5.43
N ASN A 335 10.78 -7.81 -5.49
CA ASN A 335 9.73 -7.62 -4.50
C ASN A 335 8.61 -8.66 -4.66
N GLY A 336 8.28 -9.08 -5.90
CA GLY A 336 7.36 -10.20 -6.14
C GLY A 336 7.85 -11.49 -5.49
N GLN A 337 9.16 -11.77 -5.55
CA GLN A 337 9.73 -12.93 -4.85
C GLN A 337 9.65 -12.80 -3.33
N ARG A 338 9.82 -11.59 -2.78
CA ARG A 338 9.61 -11.35 -1.34
C ARG A 338 8.15 -11.56 -0.95
N ASN A 339 7.19 -11.06 -1.75
CA ASN A 339 5.77 -11.27 -1.55
C ASN A 339 5.41 -12.77 -1.57
N ARG A 340 5.94 -13.52 -2.55
CA ARG A 340 5.78 -14.97 -2.63
C ARG A 340 6.30 -15.68 -1.37
N ASN A 341 7.50 -15.34 -0.92
CA ASN A 341 8.08 -15.92 0.28
C ASN A 341 7.33 -15.53 1.55
N HIS A 342 6.80 -14.30 1.61
CA HIS A 342 6.01 -13.82 2.74
C HIS A 342 4.69 -14.59 2.87
N LEU A 343 4.00 -14.83 1.78
CA LEU A 343 2.69 -15.50 1.80
C LEU A 343 2.84 -17.02 2.01
N GLY A 344 3.88 -17.66 1.47
CA GLY A 344 4.16 -19.08 1.69
C GLY A 344 2.93 -19.96 1.45
N ASP A 345 2.54 -20.71 2.47
CA ASP A 345 1.45 -21.70 2.43
C ASP A 345 0.03 -21.08 2.43
N LEU A 346 -0.09 -19.75 2.50
CA LEU A 346 -1.39 -19.07 2.40
C LEU A 346 -1.95 -19.07 0.98
N VAL A 347 -1.18 -19.47 -0.03
CA VAL A 347 -1.60 -19.49 -1.44
C VAL A 347 -1.33 -20.86 -2.05
N GLU A 348 -2.36 -21.46 -2.62
CA GLU A 348 -2.29 -22.71 -3.37
C GLU A 348 -2.61 -22.48 -4.84
N PHE A 349 -1.82 -23.06 -5.76
CA PHE A 349 -1.98 -22.89 -7.20
C PHE A 349 -2.39 -24.20 -7.87
N HIS A 350 -3.53 -24.18 -8.59
CA HIS A 350 -4.02 -25.31 -9.37
C HIS A 350 -4.05 -24.99 -10.87
N ASN A 351 -3.28 -25.74 -11.66
CA ASN A 351 -3.23 -25.63 -13.12
C ASN A 351 -2.91 -24.23 -13.66
N THR A 352 -2.15 -23.43 -12.91
CA THR A 352 -1.77 -22.07 -13.27
C THR A 352 -0.38 -22.05 -13.93
N ALA A 353 -0.24 -21.30 -15.01
CA ALA A 353 1.06 -21.11 -15.67
C ALA A 353 2.01 -20.28 -14.79
N PHE A 354 3.32 -20.45 -14.97
CA PHE A 354 4.33 -19.76 -14.21
C PHE A 354 4.18 -18.23 -14.27
N TRP A 355 3.95 -17.66 -15.48
CA TRP A 355 3.77 -16.22 -15.64
C TRP A 355 2.55 -15.67 -14.90
N GLN A 356 1.48 -16.46 -14.79
CA GLN A 356 0.29 -16.06 -14.02
C GLN A 356 0.58 -16.00 -12.52
N GLN A 357 1.37 -16.95 -12.00
CA GLN A 357 1.79 -16.94 -10.61
C GLN A 357 2.66 -15.71 -10.30
N GLU A 358 3.66 -15.43 -11.16
CA GLU A 358 4.53 -14.25 -10.99
C GLU A 358 3.75 -12.94 -11.09
N LEU A 359 2.77 -12.84 -12.00
CA LEU A 359 1.88 -11.69 -12.14
C LEU A 359 1.12 -11.40 -10.83
N LEU A 360 0.60 -12.43 -10.17
CA LEU A 360 -0.20 -12.27 -8.96
C LEU A 360 0.64 -11.84 -7.75
N PHE A 361 1.94 -12.09 -7.76
CA PHE A 361 2.90 -11.59 -6.77
C PHE A 361 3.60 -10.29 -7.18
N ASP A 362 3.36 -9.80 -8.43
CA ASP A 362 4.01 -8.59 -8.92
C ASP A 362 3.57 -7.36 -8.15
N PRO A 363 4.50 -6.56 -7.57
CA PRO A 363 4.15 -5.32 -6.91
C PRO A 363 3.59 -4.32 -7.92
N GLN A 364 2.48 -3.67 -7.57
CA GLN A 364 1.87 -2.67 -8.41
C GLN A 364 2.25 -1.27 -7.94
N THR A 365 2.53 -0.36 -8.87
CA THR A 365 2.63 1.07 -8.59
C THR A 365 1.35 1.74 -9.06
N SER A 366 0.67 2.46 -8.18
CA SER A 366 -0.63 3.08 -8.46
C SER A 366 -1.63 2.07 -9.05
N GLY A 367 -1.74 0.91 -8.44
CA GLY A 367 -2.64 -0.16 -8.88
C GLY A 367 -4.11 0.18 -8.68
N GLY A 368 -4.98 -0.77 -9.02
CA GLY A 368 -6.43 -0.61 -8.90
C GLY A 368 -6.94 -0.88 -7.48
N LEU A 369 -8.19 -0.54 -7.25
CA LEU A 369 -8.90 -0.97 -6.05
C LEU A 369 -9.26 -2.45 -6.17
N LEU A 370 -9.06 -3.17 -5.08
CA LEU A 370 -9.61 -4.50 -4.82
C LEU A 370 -10.78 -4.32 -3.85
N ALA A 371 -11.99 -4.63 -4.30
CA ALA A 371 -13.20 -4.48 -3.49
C ALA A 371 -13.93 -5.81 -3.32
N ALA A 372 -14.32 -6.14 -2.09
CA ALA A 372 -15.22 -7.24 -1.75
C ALA A 372 -16.64 -6.69 -1.64
N VAL A 373 -17.53 -7.19 -2.50
CA VAL A 373 -18.92 -6.74 -2.59
C VAL A 373 -19.89 -7.92 -2.51
N PRO A 374 -21.12 -7.74 -1.98
CA PRO A 374 -22.14 -8.78 -2.00
C PRO A 374 -22.37 -9.34 -3.40
N ASN A 375 -22.53 -10.66 -3.52
CA ASN A 375 -22.71 -11.35 -4.79
C ASN A 375 -23.88 -10.78 -5.62
N GLU A 376 -24.96 -10.38 -4.94
CA GLU A 376 -26.21 -9.91 -5.57
C GLU A 376 -26.03 -8.61 -6.36
N ILE A 377 -25.05 -7.79 -6.00
CA ILE A 377 -24.81 -6.49 -6.64
C ILE A 377 -23.54 -6.45 -7.50
N ALA A 378 -22.73 -7.50 -7.46
CA ALA A 378 -21.40 -7.51 -8.06
C ALA A 378 -21.40 -7.21 -9.57
N ASP A 379 -22.32 -7.79 -10.33
CA ASP A 379 -22.45 -7.57 -11.78
C ASP A 379 -22.91 -6.14 -12.11
N GLU A 380 -23.77 -5.55 -11.28
CA GLU A 380 -24.19 -4.16 -11.42
C GLU A 380 -23.03 -3.21 -11.18
N VAL A 381 -22.30 -3.38 -10.06
CA VAL A 381 -21.11 -2.60 -9.72
C VAL A 381 -20.07 -2.68 -10.84
N LEU A 382 -19.76 -3.91 -11.32
CA LEU A 382 -18.83 -4.14 -12.42
C LEU A 382 -19.26 -3.38 -13.68
N THR A 383 -20.56 -3.45 -14.02
CA THR A 383 -21.13 -2.77 -15.21
C THR A 383 -20.96 -1.25 -15.09
N GLU A 384 -21.24 -0.68 -13.92
CA GLU A 384 -21.10 0.76 -13.70
C GLU A 384 -19.63 1.23 -13.79
N ILE A 385 -18.68 0.44 -13.29
CA ILE A 385 -17.26 0.76 -13.43
C ILE A 385 -16.80 0.65 -14.90
N LYS A 386 -17.26 -0.39 -15.63
CA LYS A 386 -16.95 -0.57 -17.07
C LYS A 386 -17.47 0.59 -17.94
N LYS A 387 -18.59 1.23 -17.59
CA LYS A 387 -19.09 2.43 -18.29
C LYS A 387 -18.11 3.62 -18.26
N LEU A 388 -17.18 3.62 -17.30
CA LEU A 388 -16.12 4.63 -17.21
C LEU A 388 -14.91 4.33 -18.12
N GLY A 389 -14.94 3.22 -18.86
CA GLY A 389 -13.81 2.77 -19.69
C GLY A 389 -12.66 2.18 -18.87
N LEU A 390 -12.89 1.86 -17.60
CA LEU A 390 -11.87 1.24 -16.74
C LEU A 390 -11.79 -0.28 -16.99
N PRO A 391 -10.58 -0.85 -17.11
CA PRO A 391 -10.39 -2.29 -17.32
C PRO A 391 -10.56 -3.04 -15.99
N CYS A 392 -11.81 -3.23 -15.58
CA CYS A 392 -12.16 -3.92 -14.33
C CYS A 392 -12.74 -5.31 -14.60
N SER A 393 -12.58 -6.21 -13.63
CA SER A 393 -13.08 -7.58 -13.70
C SER A 393 -13.50 -8.12 -12.34
N LEU A 394 -14.43 -9.08 -12.34
CA LEU A 394 -14.65 -10.01 -11.25
C LEU A 394 -13.55 -11.08 -11.32
N ILE A 395 -12.70 -11.16 -10.30
CA ILE A 395 -11.51 -12.01 -10.31
C ILE A 395 -11.64 -13.25 -9.43
N GLY A 396 -12.69 -13.34 -8.61
CA GLY A 396 -12.90 -14.44 -7.70
C GLY A 396 -13.98 -14.18 -6.67
N GLU A 397 -13.96 -15.01 -5.64
CA GLU A 397 -14.92 -14.96 -4.54
C GLU A 397 -14.30 -15.32 -3.19
N VAL A 398 -14.88 -14.81 -2.12
CA VAL A 398 -14.51 -15.11 -0.72
C VAL A 398 -15.31 -16.30 -0.24
N THR A 399 -14.69 -17.22 0.48
CA THR A 399 -15.33 -18.45 0.99
C THR A 399 -14.92 -18.78 2.42
N ASP A 400 -15.78 -19.44 3.16
CA ASP A 400 -15.51 -20.03 4.47
C ASP A 400 -15.17 -21.54 4.40
N GLN A 401 -15.06 -22.08 3.18
CA GLN A 401 -14.70 -23.47 2.94
C GLN A 401 -13.19 -23.70 2.87
N LEU A 402 -12.42 -22.62 2.79
CA LEU A 402 -10.95 -22.62 2.72
C LEU A 402 -10.38 -21.70 3.80
N ASP A 403 -9.14 -21.97 4.22
CA ASP A 403 -8.36 -21.12 5.11
C ASP A 403 -7.13 -20.52 4.41
N HIS A 404 -7.14 -20.57 3.08
CA HIS A 404 -6.07 -20.09 2.18
C HIS A 404 -6.66 -19.51 0.88
N ILE A 405 -5.82 -18.92 0.04
CA ILE A 405 -6.19 -18.43 -1.29
C ILE A 405 -5.91 -19.55 -2.31
N LEU A 406 -6.96 -20.08 -2.90
CA LEU A 406 -6.88 -21.04 -3.99
C LEU A 406 -6.88 -20.29 -5.33
N VAL A 407 -5.82 -20.43 -6.12
CA VAL A 407 -5.70 -19.84 -7.45
C VAL A 407 -5.87 -20.92 -8.52
N THR A 408 -6.86 -20.75 -9.40
CA THR A 408 -7.14 -21.67 -10.51
C THR A 408 -6.99 -21.00 -11.87
N ALA A 409 -6.91 -21.81 -12.95
CA ALA A 409 -6.80 -21.32 -14.33
C ALA A 409 -8.08 -20.60 -14.80
#